data_799f46d8d87f3584899a81a31d711b45
#
_entry.id   799f46d8d87f3584899a81a31d711b45
#
_cell.length_a   1.000
_cell.length_b   1.000
_cell.length_c   1.000
_cell.angle_alpha   90.00
_cell.angle_beta   90.00
_cell.angle_gamma   90.00
#
_symmetry.space_group_name_H-M   'P 1'
#
loop_
_entity.id
_entity.type
_entity.pdbx_description
1 polymer ?
#
loop_
_entity_poly.entity_id
_entity_poly.type
_entity_poly.pdbx_seq_one_letter_code
_entity_poly.pdbx_strand_id
1 'polypeptide(L)'
;MVQFIKKVTSDIYIVSFELFKIMIPTLILVKIAEVYGLVAVLTNLFAPIMTVMGLPAEMALAITTTMLTNPYAGIIVLASTPGIEDLTVAQTTILASFILFTHSVIIEAAISRQAGLSAGATIIIRILSGILFCTLLNSVFSSLDLFNQTAVLNLPEMSSTPTLQQWITDQIKGLIFIQLVIIILITFLEILRLIGIEKIIRICLSPFLKVLNIGQSASTIVVVGLTLGLGFGGGLMIKDVKQGLVAPRSAVGALIFINLFHSLIEDTAILLLIGPSLFTILVIRGFFVFAFTFLLIKIFNNFPINAYDRFLFSRPIHSLIKNQK
;
A
#
# COMPACT_ATOMS: atom_id res chain seq x y z
N MET A 1 -6.61 30.70 9.32
CA MET A 1 -5.35 30.24 9.94
C MET A 1 -5.58 29.41 11.19
N VAL A 2 -6.29 29.92 12.23
CA VAL A 2 -6.55 29.17 13.49
C VAL A 2 -7.27 27.86 13.27
N GLN A 3 -8.31 27.78 12.42
CA GLN A 3 -9.02 26.55 12.09
C GLN A 3 -8.14 25.52 11.36
N PHE A 4 -7.26 25.97 10.46
CA PHE A 4 -6.29 25.13 9.78
C PHE A 4 -5.32 24.47 10.78
N ILE A 5 -4.69 25.28 11.64
CA ILE A 5 -3.76 24.78 12.66
C ILE A 5 -4.47 23.78 13.59
N LYS A 6 -5.67 24.11 14.07
CA LYS A 6 -6.45 23.22 14.95
C LYS A 6 -6.77 21.87 14.27
N LYS A 7 -7.14 21.92 12.99
CA LYS A 7 -7.42 20.70 12.21
C LYS A 7 -6.15 19.86 12.04
N VAL A 8 -5.06 20.46 11.53
CA VAL A 8 -3.78 19.75 11.31
C VAL A 8 -3.27 19.13 12.61
N THR A 9 -3.29 19.87 13.73
CA THR A 9 -2.86 19.34 15.03
C THR A 9 -3.73 18.17 15.49
N SER A 10 -5.05 18.26 15.30
CA SER A 10 -5.97 17.17 15.63
C SER A 10 -5.70 15.94 14.78
N ASP A 11 -5.51 16.09 13.46
CA ASP A 11 -5.24 15.00 12.54
C ASP A 11 -3.88 14.33 12.86
N ILE A 12 -2.83 15.14 13.13
CA ILE A 12 -1.53 14.62 13.58
C ILE A 12 -1.70 13.77 14.85
N TYR A 13 -2.41 14.28 15.87
CA TYR A 13 -2.60 13.54 17.12
C TYR A 13 -3.31 12.20 16.89
N ILE A 14 -4.41 12.21 16.14
CA ILE A 14 -5.20 10.99 15.86
C ILE A 14 -4.38 9.97 15.09
N VAL A 15 -3.71 10.39 14.02
CA VAL A 15 -2.90 9.50 13.17
C VAL A 15 -1.71 8.95 13.95
N SER A 16 -0.98 9.79 14.69
CA SER A 16 0.16 9.36 15.50
C SER A 16 -0.27 8.32 16.55
N PHE A 17 -1.38 8.58 17.24
CA PHE A 17 -1.88 7.67 18.27
C PHE A 17 -2.27 6.30 17.70
N GLU A 18 -3.02 6.27 16.60
CA GLU A 18 -3.42 5.00 15.97
C GLU A 18 -2.24 4.24 15.35
N LEU A 19 -1.27 4.95 14.76
CA LEU A 19 -0.07 4.33 14.22
C LEU A 19 0.81 3.74 15.35
N PHE A 20 1.11 4.51 16.38
CA PHE A 20 2.01 4.04 17.46
C PHE A 20 1.40 2.91 18.28
N LYS A 21 0.08 2.91 18.46
CA LYS A 21 -0.66 1.80 19.08
C LYS A 21 -0.42 0.46 18.37
N ILE A 22 -0.21 0.47 17.07
CA ILE A 22 0.09 -0.72 16.26
C ILE A 22 1.60 -0.93 16.17
N MET A 23 2.37 0.13 15.90
CA MET A 23 3.81 0.04 15.65
C MET A 23 4.60 -0.45 16.87
N ILE A 24 4.33 0.09 18.06
CA ILE A 24 5.11 -0.27 19.25
C ILE A 24 5.00 -1.77 19.58
N PRO A 25 3.80 -2.38 19.68
CA PRO A 25 3.70 -3.83 19.86
C PRO A 25 4.34 -4.62 18.71
N THR A 26 4.23 -4.15 17.48
CA THR A 26 4.81 -4.82 16.30
C THR A 26 6.33 -4.86 16.39
N LEU A 27 7.00 -3.74 16.72
CA LEU A 27 8.44 -3.68 16.86
C LEU A 27 8.94 -4.61 17.97
N ILE A 28 8.21 -4.71 19.08
CA ILE A 28 8.50 -5.66 20.16
C ILE A 28 8.34 -7.11 19.66
N LEU A 29 7.28 -7.43 18.94
CA LEU A 29 7.05 -8.76 18.36
C LEU A 29 8.13 -9.14 17.36
N VAL A 30 8.56 -8.20 16.50
CA VAL A 30 9.67 -8.41 15.56
C VAL A 30 10.96 -8.72 16.32
N LYS A 31 11.26 -8.00 17.41
CA LYS A 31 12.45 -8.29 18.24
C LYS A 31 12.37 -9.65 18.91
N ILE A 32 11.22 -10.03 19.41
CA ILE A 32 10.98 -11.37 19.96
C ILE A 32 11.22 -12.42 18.85
N ALA A 33 10.65 -12.24 17.67
CA ALA A 33 10.83 -13.15 16.54
C ALA A 33 12.31 -13.28 16.13
N GLU A 34 13.07 -12.17 16.16
CA GLU A 34 14.52 -12.16 15.91
C GLU A 34 15.27 -13.02 16.94
N VAL A 35 15.02 -12.80 18.24
CA VAL A 35 15.68 -13.53 19.33
C VAL A 35 15.40 -15.04 19.26
N TYR A 36 14.21 -15.44 18.85
CA TYR A 36 13.83 -16.85 18.67
C TYR A 36 14.21 -17.44 17.30
N GLY A 37 14.95 -16.70 16.45
CA GLY A 37 15.38 -17.17 15.14
C GLY A 37 14.27 -17.26 14.08
N LEU A 38 13.06 -16.77 14.36
CA LEU A 38 11.95 -16.82 13.41
C LEU A 38 12.20 -15.93 12.18
N VAL A 39 13.04 -14.90 12.31
CA VAL A 39 13.46 -14.05 11.19
C VAL A 39 14.16 -14.88 10.13
N ALA A 40 15.10 -15.76 10.50
CA ALA A 40 15.79 -16.64 9.56
C ALA A 40 14.82 -17.59 8.83
N VAL A 41 13.78 -18.09 9.52
CA VAL A 41 12.75 -18.92 8.91
C VAL A 41 11.95 -18.12 7.89
N LEU A 42 11.54 -16.90 8.21
CA LEU A 42 10.81 -16.02 7.29
C LEU A 42 11.69 -15.65 6.08
N THR A 43 12.95 -15.27 6.31
CA THR A 43 13.92 -14.96 5.24
C THR A 43 14.04 -16.15 4.27
N ASN A 44 14.24 -17.36 4.77
CA ASN A 44 14.34 -18.56 3.94
C ASN A 44 13.04 -18.88 3.18
N LEU A 45 11.89 -18.68 3.81
CA LEU A 45 10.58 -18.92 3.20
C LEU A 45 10.32 -17.95 2.04
N PHE A 46 10.68 -16.69 2.21
CA PHE A 46 10.47 -15.64 1.19
C PHE A 46 11.62 -15.51 0.19
N ALA A 47 12.79 -16.13 0.45
CA ALA A 47 13.96 -16.03 -0.43
C ALA A 47 13.68 -16.31 -1.92
N PRO A 48 12.89 -17.34 -2.30
CA PRO A 48 12.59 -17.57 -3.72
C PRO A 48 11.83 -16.39 -4.36
N ILE A 49 10.89 -15.79 -3.63
CA ILE A 49 10.11 -14.63 -4.12
C ILE A 49 11.01 -13.40 -4.22
N MET A 50 11.87 -13.17 -3.21
CA MET A 50 12.84 -12.07 -3.23
C MET A 50 13.80 -12.19 -4.42
N THR A 51 14.34 -13.39 -4.67
CA THR A 51 15.24 -13.64 -5.80
C THR A 51 14.57 -13.33 -7.14
N VAL A 52 13.34 -13.77 -7.35
CA VAL A 52 12.60 -13.48 -8.61
C VAL A 52 12.40 -11.97 -8.81
N MET A 53 12.20 -11.24 -7.72
CA MET A 53 12.07 -9.77 -7.76
C MET A 53 13.42 -9.04 -7.78
N GLY A 54 14.56 -9.74 -7.69
CA GLY A 54 15.90 -9.13 -7.65
C GLY A 54 16.24 -8.43 -6.33
N LEU A 55 15.56 -8.83 -5.24
CA LEU A 55 15.77 -8.28 -3.90
C LEU A 55 16.62 -9.22 -3.03
N PRO A 56 17.47 -8.68 -2.13
CA PRO A 56 18.07 -9.47 -1.06
C PRO A 56 17.03 -10.11 -0.16
N ALA A 57 17.30 -11.32 0.30
CA ALA A 57 16.37 -12.08 1.13
C ALA A 57 16.12 -11.42 2.49
N GLU A 58 17.07 -10.65 2.99
CA GLU A 58 17.03 -9.90 4.26
C GLU A 58 15.88 -8.88 4.27
N MET A 59 15.46 -8.38 3.12
CA MET A 59 14.33 -7.44 3.00
C MET A 59 12.96 -8.08 3.32
N ALA A 60 12.90 -9.42 3.40
CA ALA A 60 11.66 -10.15 3.68
C ALA A 60 11.00 -9.76 5.02
N LEU A 61 11.80 -9.47 6.05
CA LEU A 61 11.28 -9.06 7.35
C LEU A 61 10.54 -7.72 7.28
N ALA A 62 11.14 -6.73 6.64
CA ALA A 62 10.53 -5.42 6.46
C ALA A 62 9.24 -5.53 5.60
N ILE A 63 9.28 -6.29 4.52
CA ILE A 63 8.10 -6.57 3.68
C ILE A 63 6.98 -7.22 4.51
N THR A 64 7.29 -8.29 5.25
CA THR A 64 6.30 -8.99 6.06
C THR A 64 5.71 -8.05 7.12
N THR A 65 6.53 -7.22 7.75
CA THR A 65 6.07 -6.22 8.72
C THR A 65 5.09 -5.23 8.07
N THR A 66 5.41 -4.71 6.88
CA THR A 66 4.49 -3.80 6.17
C THR A 66 3.19 -4.49 5.76
N MET A 67 3.26 -5.74 5.32
CA MET A 67 2.06 -6.51 4.92
C MET A 67 1.09 -6.72 6.09
N LEU A 68 1.63 -6.95 7.28
CA LEU A 68 0.83 -7.22 8.48
C LEU A 68 0.34 -5.95 9.18
N THR A 69 1.06 -4.83 9.02
CA THR A 69 0.81 -3.59 9.76
C THR A 69 0.63 -2.38 8.83
N ASN A 70 1.69 -1.61 8.60
CA ASN A 70 1.69 -0.40 7.79
C ASN A 70 3.10 -0.06 7.28
N PRO A 71 3.26 0.83 6.28
CA PRO A 71 4.57 1.21 5.76
C PRO A 71 5.50 1.84 6.81
N TYR A 72 4.97 2.59 7.77
CA TYR A 72 5.77 3.26 8.80
C TYR A 72 6.54 2.28 9.69
N ALA A 73 5.86 1.22 10.16
CA ALA A 73 6.53 0.16 10.93
C ALA A 73 7.59 -0.56 10.10
N GLY A 74 7.29 -0.82 8.82
CA GLY A 74 8.23 -1.44 7.91
C GLY A 74 9.48 -0.60 7.66
N ILE A 75 9.37 0.72 7.57
CA ILE A 75 10.51 1.62 7.42
C ILE A 75 11.46 1.56 8.63
N ILE A 76 10.93 1.47 9.86
CA ILE A 76 11.78 1.30 11.05
C ILE A 76 12.50 -0.05 11.03
N VAL A 77 11.80 -1.13 10.68
CA VAL A 77 12.41 -2.46 10.55
C VAL A 77 13.46 -2.45 9.45
N LEU A 78 13.17 -1.82 8.32
CA LEU A 78 14.09 -1.71 7.19
C LEU A 78 15.37 -0.95 7.58
N ALA A 79 15.25 0.15 8.32
CA ALA A 79 16.41 0.92 8.81
C ALA A 79 17.35 0.10 9.71
N SER A 80 16.84 -0.98 10.33
CA SER A 80 17.63 -1.92 11.15
C SER A 80 18.09 -3.17 10.39
N THR A 81 17.71 -3.30 9.09
CA THR A 81 18.02 -4.49 8.29
C THR A 81 19.44 -4.39 7.72
N PRO A 82 20.30 -5.40 7.94
CA PRO A 82 21.64 -5.41 7.35
C PRO A 82 21.62 -5.32 5.83
N GLY A 83 22.56 -4.57 5.24
CA GLY A 83 22.71 -4.42 3.79
C GLY A 83 21.69 -3.46 3.15
N ILE A 84 20.92 -2.71 3.94
CA ILE A 84 20.02 -1.68 3.40
C ILE A 84 20.81 -0.58 2.69
N GLU A 85 21.98 -0.24 3.21
CA GLU A 85 22.89 0.78 2.68
C GLU A 85 23.50 0.44 1.31
N ASP A 86 23.52 -0.84 0.95
CA ASP A 86 24.09 -1.33 -0.31
C ASP A 86 23.04 -1.43 -1.43
N LEU A 87 21.76 -1.17 -1.12
CA LEU A 87 20.71 -1.30 -2.11
C LEU A 87 20.86 -0.26 -3.23
N THR A 88 20.70 -0.73 -4.47
CA THR A 88 20.63 0.16 -5.64
C THR A 88 19.27 0.85 -5.72
N VAL A 89 19.20 1.94 -6.51
CA VAL A 89 17.94 2.61 -6.83
C VAL A 89 16.95 1.64 -7.51
N ALA A 90 17.43 0.68 -8.31
CA ALA A 90 16.60 -0.38 -8.88
C ALA A 90 15.95 -1.22 -7.78
N GLN A 91 16.73 -1.71 -6.82
CA GLN A 91 16.24 -2.54 -5.72
C GLN A 91 15.32 -1.79 -4.79
N THR A 92 15.63 -0.55 -4.41
CA THR A 92 14.72 0.26 -3.58
C THR A 92 13.42 0.61 -4.30
N THR A 93 13.47 0.79 -5.64
CA THR A 93 12.26 1.00 -6.45
C THR A 93 11.38 -0.24 -6.49
N ILE A 94 11.97 -1.43 -6.63
CA ILE A 94 11.25 -2.71 -6.59
C ILE A 94 10.67 -2.94 -5.19
N LEU A 95 11.47 -2.74 -4.14
CA LEU A 95 11.05 -2.89 -2.75
C LEU A 95 9.87 -1.95 -2.41
N ALA A 96 10.01 -0.66 -2.72
CA ALA A 96 8.95 0.33 -2.54
C ALA A 96 7.68 -0.04 -3.33
N SER A 97 7.84 -0.47 -4.58
CA SER A 97 6.71 -0.92 -5.40
C SER A 97 5.98 -2.10 -4.77
N PHE A 98 6.72 -3.12 -4.30
CA PHE A 98 6.10 -4.29 -3.67
C PHE A 98 5.35 -3.92 -2.39
N ILE A 99 5.94 -3.07 -1.54
CA ILE A 99 5.29 -2.54 -0.34
C ILE A 99 4.01 -1.78 -0.72
N LEU A 100 4.03 -0.93 -1.74
CA LEU A 100 2.86 -0.19 -2.22
C LEU A 100 1.71 -1.09 -2.70
N PHE A 101 1.99 -2.30 -3.17
CA PHE A 101 0.96 -3.29 -3.50
C PHE A 101 0.45 -4.07 -2.30
N THR A 102 1.29 -4.31 -1.28
CA THR A 102 1.03 -5.38 -0.31
C THR A 102 0.91 -4.91 1.15
N HIS A 103 1.26 -3.66 1.48
CA HIS A 103 1.15 -3.17 2.86
C HIS A 103 -0.28 -3.29 3.41
N SER A 104 -0.40 -3.45 4.72
CA SER A 104 -1.69 -3.52 5.44
C SER A 104 -2.69 -4.53 4.85
N VAL A 105 -2.22 -5.55 4.12
CA VAL A 105 -3.05 -6.39 3.25
C VAL A 105 -4.20 -7.07 3.99
N ILE A 106 -4.02 -7.45 5.25
CA ILE A 106 -5.05 -8.12 6.05
C ILE A 106 -6.17 -7.13 6.42
N ILE A 107 -5.80 -5.93 6.88
CA ILE A 107 -6.75 -4.89 7.30
C ILE A 107 -7.55 -4.42 6.09
N GLU A 108 -6.89 -4.19 4.98
CA GLU A 108 -7.50 -3.70 3.76
C GLU A 108 -8.36 -4.75 3.06
N ALA A 109 -7.98 -6.03 3.15
CA ALA A 109 -8.84 -7.12 2.72
C ALA A 109 -10.13 -7.22 3.56
N ALA A 110 -10.07 -6.92 4.86
CA ALA A 110 -11.25 -6.87 5.71
C ALA A 110 -12.19 -5.71 5.33
N ILE A 111 -11.64 -4.53 5.01
CA ILE A 111 -12.41 -3.38 4.51
C ILE A 111 -13.05 -3.72 3.15
N SER A 112 -12.27 -4.27 2.23
CA SER A 112 -12.73 -4.68 0.90
C SER A 112 -13.85 -5.72 0.98
N ARG A 113 -13.76 -6.66 1.94
CA ARG A 113 -14.80 -7.65 2.20
C ARG A 113 -16.13 -7.01 2.62
N GLN A 114 -16.09 -5.98 3.44
CA GLN A 114 -17.29 -5.25 3.84
C GLN A 114 -17.92 -4.47 2.68
N ALA A 115 -17.08 -4.00 1.75
CA ALA A 115 -17.51 -3.32 0.53
C ALA A 115 -18.00 -4.27 -0.59
N GLY A 116 -17.84 -5.59 -0.40
CA GLY A 116 -18.38 -6.61 -1.31
C GLY A 116 -17.32 -7.40 -2.09
N LEU A 117 -16.04 -7.05 -2.05
CA LEU A 117 -14.95 -7.82 -2.65
C LEU A 117 -14.45 -8.87 -1.65
N SER A 118 -14.24 -10.12 -2.09
CA SER A 118 -13.73 -11.20 -1.24
C SER A 118 -12.36 -10.84 -0.65
N ALA A 119 -12.16 -11.10 0.64
CA ALA A 119 -10.87 -10.88 1.30
C ALA A 119 -9.76 -11.74 0.67
N GLY A 120 -10.05 -13.00 0.34
CA GLY A 120 -9.10 -13.88 -0.34
C GLY A 120 -8.72 -13.36 -1.72
N ALA A 121 -9.70 -12.90 -2.52
CA ALA A 121 -9.44 -12.30 -3.81
C ALA A 121 -8.58 -11.03 -3.67
N THR A 122 -8.88 -10.17 -2.69
CA THR A 122 -8.10 -8.95 -2.41
C THR A 122 -6.63 -9.31 -2.13
N ILE A 123 -6.38 -10.25 -1.22
CA ILE A 123 -5.03 -10.67 -0.85
C ILE A 123 -4.28 -11.23 -2.06
N ILE A 124 -4.92 -12.16 -2.79
CA ILE A 124 -4.32 -12.81 -3.97
C ILE A 124 -4.02 -11.78 -5.06
N ILE A 125 -4.96 -10.89 -5.39
CA ILE A 125 -4.78 -9.88 -6.42
C ILE A 125 -3.62 -8.94 -6.06
N ARG A 126 -3.54 -8.47 -4.82
CA ARG A 126 -2.48 -7.56 -4.37
C ARG A 126 -1.09 -8.22 -4.40
N ILE A 127 -0.97 -9.42 -3.84
CA ILE A 127 0.31 -10.13 -3.80
C ILE A 127 0.76 -10.52 -5.21
N LEU A 128 -0.10 -11.12 -6.01
CA LEU A 128 0.26 -11.55 -7.37
C LEU A 128 0.57 -10.37 -8.29
N SER A 129 -0.20 -9.28 -8.23
CA SER A 129 0.11 -8.08 -9.02
C SER A 129 1.42 -7.44 -8.58
N GLY A 130 1.71 -7.41 -7.27
CA GLY A 130 2.98 -6.94 -6.74
C GLY A 130 4.17 -7.77 -7.22
N ILE A 131 4.09 -9.10 -7.11
CA ILE A 131 5.15 -10.00 -7.60
C ILE A 131 5.33 -9.82 -9.11
N LEU A 132 4.25 -9.82 -9.89
CA LEU A 132 4.31 -9.66 -11.34
C LEU A 132 4.95 -8.34 -11.73
N PHE A 133 4.52 -7.22 -11.13
CA PHE A 133 5.07 -5.90 -11.43
C PHE A 133 6.55 -5.82 -11.08
N CYS A 134 6.94 -6.28 -9.88
CA CYS A 134 8.32 -6.24 -9.41
C CYS A 134 9.25 -7.13 -10.25
N THR A 135 8.77 -8.33 -10.66
CA THR A 135 9.52 -9.21 -11.57
C THR A 135 9.72 -8.57 -12.94
N LEU A 136 8.70 -7.90 -13.47
CA LEU A 136 8.82 -7.14 -14.73
C LEU A 136 9.80 -5.99 -14.59
N LEU A 137 9.74 -5.23 -13.49
CA LEU A 137 10.72 -4.16 -13.22
C LEU A 137 12.14 -4.71 -13.13
N ASN A 138 12.35 -5.79 -12.36
CA ASN A 138 13.66 -6.43 -12.25
C ASN A 138 14.21 -6.84 -13.62
N SER A 139 13.36 -7.48 -14.44
CA SER A 139 13.75 -7.88 -15.79
C SER A 139 14.12 -6.69 -16.68
N VAL A 140 13.35 -5.59 -16.63
CA VAL A 140 13.63 -4.38 -17.41
C VAL A 140 14.87 -3.68 -16.90
N PHE A 141 15.03 -3.48 -15.60
CA PHE A 141 16.19 -2.79 -15.03
C PHE A 141 17.48 -3.55 -15.27
N SER A 142 17.48 -4.88 -15.12
CA SER A 142 18.64 -5.72 -15.39
C SER A 142 19.00 -5.78 -16.87
N SER A 143 17.99 -5.86 -17.78
CA SER A 143 18.27 -5.96 -19.21
C SER A 143 18.73 -4.65 -19.85
N LEU A 144 18.31 -3.51 -19.30
CA LEU A 144 18.65 -2.17 -19.79
C LEU A 144 19.73 -1.47 -18.94
N ASP A 145 20.28 -2.14 -17.94
CA ASP A 145 21.32 -1.63 -17.03
C ASP A 145 20.91 -0.31 -16.34
N LEU A 146 19.63 -0.25 -15.84
CA LEU A 146 19.03 0.96 -15.27
C LEU A 146 19.11 0.98 -13.75
N PHE A 147 19.36 2.17 -13.20
CA PHE A 147 19.27 2.45 -11.75
C PHE A 147 20.24 1.63 -10.88
N ASN A 148 21.47 1.32 -11.38
CA ASN A 148 22.47 0.55 -10.66
C ASN A 148 23.25 1.35 -9.60
N GLN A 149 23.09 2.68 -9.56
CA GLN A 149 23.69 3.51 -8.51
C GLN A 149 23.06 3.19 -7.15
N THR A 150 23.88 3.28 -6.09
CA THR A 150 23.45 3.13 -4.70
C THR A 150 22.33 4.15 -4.38
N ALA A 151 21.29 3.69 -3.70
CA ALA A 151 20.19 4.56 -3.30
C ALA A 151 20.61 5.51 -2.17
N VAL A 152 20.08 6.73 -2.20
CA VAL A 152 20.24 7.68 -1.10
C VAL A 152 19.13 7.44 -0.09
N LEU A 153 19.49 6.93 1.08
CA LEU A 153 18.57 6.63 2.15
C LEU A 153 18.43 7.84 3.10
N ASN A 154 17.20 8.24 3.36
CA ASN A 154 16.85 9.28 4.34
C ASN A 154 16.24 8.63 5.59
N LEU A 155 16.92 7.63 6.15
CA LEU A 155 16.51 6.86 7.31
C LEU A 155 17.39 7.20 8.52
N PRO A 156 16.89 7.02 9.76
CA PRO A 156 17.72 7.15 10.94
C PRO A 156 18.79 6.05 10.97
N GLU A 157 19.99 6.39 11.37
CA GLU A 157 21.04 5.40 11.60
C GLU A 157 20.65 4.48 12.76
N MET A 158 20.65 3.19 12.50
CA MET A 158 20.36 2.13 13.45
C MET A 158 21.44 1.08 13.42
N SER A 159 21.74 0.45 14.54
CA SER A 159 22.71 -0.64 14.62
C SER A 159 22.11 -1.93 14.04
N SER A 160 22.86 -2.61 13.18
CA SER A 160 22.46 -3.91 12.62
C SER A 160 22.60 -5.08 13.63
N THR A 161 23.44 -4.93 14.66
CA THR A 161 23.66 -5.93 15.72
C THR A 161 23.62 -5.29 17.12
N PRO A 162 22.47 -4.70 17.53
CA PRO A 162 22.40 -3.92 18.74
C PRO A 162 22.35 -4.80 19.99
N THR A 163 22.98 -4.34 21.08
CA THR A 163 22.61 -4.79 22.43
C THR A 163 21.16 -4.41 22.71
N LEU A 164 20.52 -5.02 23.71
CA LEU A 164 19.13 -4.68 24.07
C LEU A 164 18.96 -3.18 24.36
N GLN A 165 19.92 -2.57 25.05
CA GLN A 165 19.89 -1.14 25.36
C GLN A 165 20.01 -0.28 24.09
N GLN A 166 20.90 -0.64 23.19
CA GLN A 166 21.05 0.04 21.90
C GLN A 166 19.78 -0.10 21.06
N TRP A 167 19.22 -1.32 21.00
CA TRP A 167 17.96 -1.57 20.29
C TRP A 167 16.81 -0.66 20.81
N ILE A 168 16.62 -0.57 22.15
CA ILE A 168 15.60 0.31 22.72
C ILE A 168 15.84 1.78 22.31
N THR A 169 17.09 2.23 22.40
CA THR A 169 17.45 3.59 22.01
C THR A 169 17.17 3.86 20.53
N ASP A 170 17.51 2.92 19.67
CA ASP A 170 17.30 3.03 18.21
C ASP A 170 15.81 3.00 17.87
N GLN A 171 15.00 2.16 18.55
CA GLN A 171 13.54 2.20 18.36
C GLN A 171 12.93 3.54 18.78
N ILE A 172 13.39 4.15 19.89
CA ILE A 172 12.93 5.48 20.31
C ILE A 172 13.30 6.54 19.26
N LYS A 173 14.54 6.52 18.73
CA LYS A 173 14.95 7.42 17.64
C LYS A 173 14.08 7.22 16.40
N GLY A 174 13.82 5.97 16.01
CA GLY A 174 12.94 5.62 14.90
C GLY A 174 11.51 6.15 15.09
N LEU A 175 10.93 5.99 16.28
CA LEU A 175 9.60 6.51 16.58
C LEU A 175 9.55 8.04 16.54
N ILE A 176 10.58 8.74 17.05
CA ILE A 176 10.70 10.21 16.96
C ILE A 176 10.83 10.63 15.48
N PHE A 177 11.65 9.93 14.70
CA PHE A 177 11.80 10.20 13.27
C PHE A 177 10.45 10.03 12.54
N ILE A 178 9.74 8.94 12.75
CA ILE A 178 8.41 8.72 12.16
C ILE A 178 7.42 9.79 12.63
N GLN A 179 7.47 10.23 13.88
CA GLN A 179 6.62 11.35 14.35
C GLN A 179 6.87 12.64 13.56
N LEU A 180 8.13 12.96 13.26
CA LEU A 180 8.47 14.12 12.42
C LEU A 180 7.95 13.94 10.99
N VAL A 181 8.11 12.75 10.41
CA VAL A 181 7.56 12.42 9.09
C VAL A 181 6.05 12.60 9.06
N ILE A 182 5.32 12.10 10.06
CA ILE A 182 3.86 12.25 10.17
C ILE A 182 3.46 13.73 10.21
N ILE A 183 4.14 14.55 10.99
CA ILE A 183 3.87 15.99 11.10
C ILE A 183 4.02 16.66 9.73
N ILE A 184 5.15 16.40 9.05
CA ILE A 184 5.44 16.97 7.73
C ILE A 184 4.40 16.51 6.72
N LEU A 185 4.13 15.22 6.68
CA LEU A 185 3.26 14.59 5.68
C LEU A 185 1.80 15.04 5.84
N ILE A 186 1.24 15.03 7.04
CA ILE A 186 -0.14 15.48 7.28
C ILE A 186 -0.28 16.98 6.96
N THR A 187 0.71 17.78 7.34
CA THR A 187 0.71 19.22 7.01
C THR A 187 0.72 19.41 5.50
N PHE A 188 1.58 18.68 4.79
CA PHE A 188 1.68 18.71 3.33
C PHE A 188 0.38 18.26 2.65
N LEU A 189 -0.22 17.17 3.11
CA LEU A 189 -1.51 16.67 2.57
C LEU A 189 -2.64 17.69 2.74
N GLU A 190 -2.70 18.36 3.89
CA GLU A 190 -3.73 19.38 4.11
C GLU A 190 -3.51 20.62 3.24
N ILE A 191 -2.24 21.01 2.99
CA ILE A 191 -1.92 22.07 2.02
C ILE A 191 -2.35 21.67 0.60
N LEU A 192 -2.05 20.45 0.17
CA LEU A 192 -2.47 19.92 -1.14
C LEU A 192 -3.99 19.91 -1.28
N ARG A 193 -4.71 19.58 -0.20
CA ARG A 193 -6.18 19.64 -0.16
C ARG A 193 -6.69 21.06 -0.35
N LEU A 194 -6.09 22.05 0.31
CA LEU A 194 -6.45 23.46 0.16
C LEU A 194 -6.24 23.99 -1.26
N ILE A 195 -5.18 23.54 -1.93
CA ILE A 195 -4.88 23.89 -3.33
C ILE A 195 -5.83 23.17 -4.30
N GLY A 196 -6.57 22.17 -3.84
CA GLY A 196 -7.54 21.44 -4.66
C GLY A 196 -6.94 20.35 -5.54
N ILE A 197 -5.83 19.72 -5.11
CA ILE A 197 -5.16 18.63 -5.83
C ILE A 197 -6.12 17.48 -6.18
N GLU A 198 -7.13 17.22 -5.36
CA GLU A 198 -8.17 16.21 -5.61
C GLU A 198 -8.91 16.46 -6.94
N LYS A 199 -9.13 17.74 -7.30
CA LYS A 199 -9.76 18.10 -8.59
C LYS A 199 -8.86 17.73 -9.76
N ILE A 200 -7.56 17.95 -9.63
CA ILE A 200 -6.57 17.62 -10.66
C ILE A 200 -6.51 16.10 -10.85
N ILE A 201 -6.38 15.36 -9.75
CA ILE A 201 -6.39 13.89 -9.76
C ILE A 201 -7.67 13.36 -10.42
N ARG A 202 -8.83 13.93 -10.08
CA ARG A 202 -10.13 13.54 -10.68
C ARG A 202 -10.13 13.74 -12.18
N ILE A 203 -9.64 14.89 -12.66
CA ILE A 203 -9.60 15.19 -14.11
C ILE A 203 -8.67 14.20 -14.82
N CYS A 204 -7.47 13.98 -14.28
CA CYS A 204 -6.48 13.06 -14.87
C CYS A 204 -6.98 11.60 -14.89
N LEU A 205 -7.68 11.15 -13.86
CA LEU A 205 -8.14 9.76 -13.74
C LEU A 205 -9.46 9.51 -14.49
N SER A 206 -10.30 10.53 -14.69
CA SER A 206 -11.63 10.38 -15.31
C SER A 206 -11.62 9.57 -16.61
N PRO A 207 -10.71 9.79 -17.61
CA PRO A 207 -10.69 9.00 -18.82
C PRO A 207 -10.37 7.52 -18.56
N PHE A 208 -9.45 7.22 -17.64
CA PHE A 208 -9.09 5.85 -17.28
C PHE A 208 -10.25 5.11 -16.60
N LEU A 209 -10.93 5.77 -15.67
CA LEU A 209 -12.08 5.18 -14.96
C LEU A 209 -13.27 4.92 -15.89
N LYS A 210 -13.47 5.75 -16.90
CA LYS A 210 -14.47 5.50 -17.94
C LYS A 210 -14.15 4.24 -18.76
N VAL A 211 -12.89 4.04 -19.15
CA VAL A 211 -12.45 2.84 -19.88
C VAL A 211 -12.62 1.58 -19.02
N LEU A 212 -12.45 1.68 -17.70
CA LEU A 212 -12.69 0.59 -16.76
C LEU A 212 -14.20 0.32 -16.51
N ASN A 213 -15.12 1.05 -17.17
CA ASN A 213 -16.55 0.99 -16.90
C ASN A 213 -16.94 1.22 -15.43
N ILE A 214 -16.13 2.03 -14.73
CA ILE A 214 -16.41 2.46 -13.37
C ILE A 214 -17.38 3.64 -13.45
N GLY A 215 -18.60 3.44 -12.95
CA GLY A 215 -19.66 4.45 -12.98
C GLY A 215 -19.28 5.73 -12.22
N GLN A 216 -19.95 6.84 -12.50
CA GLN A 216 -19.58 8.17 -11.98
C GLN A 216 -19.58 8.22 -10.43
N SER A 217 -20.53 7.58 -9.77
CA SER A 217 -20.58 7.48 -8.29
C SER A 217 -19.33 6.77 -7.76
N ALA A 218 -19.00 5.60 -8.31
CA ALA A 218 -17.81 4.85 -7.94
C ALA A 218 -16.51 5.60 -8.27
N SER A 219 -16.47 6.37 -9.36
CA SER A 219 -15.32 7.20 -9.72
C SER A 219 -14.97 8.25 -8.66
N THR A 220 -15.98 8.86 -8.03
CA THR A 220 -15.75 9.79 -6.91
C THR A 220 -15.11 9.08 -5.73
N ILE A 221 -15.58 7.87 -5.41
CA ILE A 221 -15.03 7.06 -4.31
C ILE A 221 -13.59 6.61 -4.62
N VAL A 222 -13.30 6.28 -5.90
CA VAL A 222 -11.93 5.96 -6.32
C VAL A 222 -10.98 7.14 -6.07
N VAL A 223 -11.37 8.36 -6.43
CA VAL A 223 -10.54 9.56 -6.18
C VAL A 223 -10.29 9.74 -4.67
N VAL A 224 -11.32 9.58 -3.85
CA VAL A 224 -11.17 9.64 -2.38
C VAL A 224 -10.24 8.53 -1.87
N GLY A 225 -10.38 7.30 -2.36
CA GLY A 225 -9.51 6.19 -1.99
C GLY A 225 -8.05 6.39 -2.40
N LEU A 226 -7.81 7.03 -3.54
CA LEU A 226 -6.46 7.36 -4.02
C LEU A 226 -5.79 8.48 -3.20
N THR A 227 -6.58 9.44 -2.71
CA THR A 227 -6.05 10.60 -1.98
C THR A 227 -5.98 10.39 -0.48
N LEU A 228 -7.00 9.74 0.10
CA LEU A 228 -7.16 9.57 1.55
C LEU A 228 -6.99 8.11 2.03
N GLY A 229 -6.64 7.22 1.11
CA GLY A 229 -6.43 5.81 1.42
C GLY A 229 -7.71 4.95 1.39
N LEU A 230 -7.49 3.63 1.43
CA LEU A 230 -8.56 2.65 1.33
C LEU A 230 -9.54 2.71 2.52
N GLY A 231 -9.08 3.12 3.70
CA GLY A 231 -9.95 3.28 4.88
C GLY A 231 -11.11 4.21 4.60
N PHE A 232 -10.85 5.40 4.05
CA PHE A 232 -11.89 6.38 3.69
C PHE A 232 -12.65 5.98 2.43
N GLY A 233 -11.93 5.66 1.34
CA GLY A 233 -12.56 5.25 0.07
C GLY A 233 -13.39 3.98 0.22
N GLY A 234 -12.89 2.98 0.94
CA GLY A 234 -13.61 1.75 1.26
C GLY A 234 -14.83 2.00 2.15
N GLY A 235 -14.73 2.87 3.14
CA GLY A 235 -15.87 3.27 3.99
C GLY A 235 -17.02 3.89 3.20
N LEU A 236 -16.71 4.80 2.28
CA LEU A 236 -17.71 5.37 1.36
C LEU A 236 -18.28 4.30 0.44
N MET A 237 -17.44 3.42 -0.11
CA MET A 237 -17.87 2.31 -0.95
C MET A 237 -18.84 1.38 -0.21
N ILE A 238 -18.54 1.02 1.05
CA ILE A 238 -19.42 0.20 1.90
C ILE A 238 -20.80 0.85 2.04
N LYS A 239 -20.84 2.16 2.31
CA LYS A 239 -22.07 2.92 2.44
C LYS A 239 -22.88 2.92 1.14
N ASP A 240 -22.25 3.30 0.03
CA ASP A 240 -22.93 3.51 -1.24
C ASP A 240 -23.37 2.19 -1.88
N VAL A 241 -22.61 1.10 -1.71
CA VAL A 241 -23.05 -0.26 -2.10
C VAL A 241 -24.24 -0.71 -1.28
N LYS A 242 -24.25 -0.49 0.05
CA LYS A 242 -25.40 -0.84 0.91
C LYS A 242 -26.65 -0.03 0.57
N GLN A 243 -26.51 1.20 0.10
CA GLN A 243 -27.61 2.07 -0.32
C GLN A 243 -28.06 1.84 -1.77
N GLY A 244 -27.36 0.96 -2.52
CA GLY A 244 -27.69 0.70 -3.92
C GLY A 244 -27.28 1.81 -4.90
N LEU A 245 -26.45 2.77 -4.46
CA LEU A 245 -26.00 3.90 -5.27
C LEU A 245 -24.89 3.50 -6.25
N VAL A 246 -24.21 2.38 -6.00
CA VAL A 246 -23.15 1.83 -6.86
C VAL A 246 -23.51 0.41 -7.26
N ALA A 247 -23.53 0.15 -8.57
CA ALA A 247 -23.75 -1.20 -9.08
C ALA A 247 -22.63 -2.15 -8.63
N PRO A 248 -22.94 -3.39 -8.20
CA PRO A 248 -21.97 -4.33 -7.66
C PRO A 248 -20.73 -4.57 -8.55
N ARG A 249 -20.91 -4.63 -9.88
CA ARG A 249 -19.79 -4.78 -10.84
C ARG A 249 -18.88 -3.55 -10.88
N SER A 250 -19.45 -2.35 -10.85
CA SER A 250 -18.68 -1.09 -10.78
C SER A 250 -17.95 -0.98 -9.46
N ALA A 251 -18.56 -1.43 -8.36
CA ALA A 251 -17.93 -1.47 -7.03
C ALA A 251 -16.71 -2.38 -7.01
N VAL A 252 -16.80 -3.58 -7.61
CA VAL A 252 -15.67 -4.51 -7.67
C VAL A 252 -14.53 -3.96 -8.51
N GLY A 253 -14.79 -3.43 -9.69
CA GLY A 253 -13.75 -2.80 -10.52
C GLY A 253 -13.06 -1.64 -9.80
N ALA A 254 -13.85 -0.77 -9.14
CA ALA A 254 -13.34 0.32 -8.34
C ALA A 254 -12.51 -0.17 -7.14
N LEU A 255 -12.99 -1.20 -6.43
CA LEU A 255 -12.26 -1.78 -5.30
C LEU A 255 -10.94 -2.43 -5.73
N ILE A 256 -10.90 -3.17 -6.85
CA ILE A 256 -9.65 -3.72 -7.38
C ILE A 256 -8.68 -2.58 -7.67
N PHE A 257 -9.12 -1.54 -8.38
CA PHE A 257 -8.27 -0.40 -8.72
C PHE A 257 -7.75 0.32 -7.47
N ILE A 258 -8.63 0.62 -6.49
CA ILE A 258 -8.23 1.27 -5.24
C ILE A 258 -7.24 0.38 -4.46
N ASN A 259 -7.51 -0.92 -4.34
CA ASN A 259 -6.62 -1.85 -3.62
C ASN A 259 -5.20 -1.89 -4.19
N LEU A 260 -5.02 -1.63 -5.48
CA LEU A 260 -3.71 -1.65 -6.13
C LEU A 260 -3.04 -0.27 -6.20
N PHE A 261 -3.80 0.83 -6.01
CA PHE A 261 -3.28 2.18 -6.26
C PHE A 261 -3.77 3.24 -5.25
N HIS A 262 -4.19 2.84 -4.04
CA HIS A 262 -4.61 3.79 -3.00
C HIS A 262 -3.44 4.54 -2.36
N SER A 263 -3.76 5.52 -1.52
CA SER A 263 -2.79 6.36 -0.76
C SER A 263 -1.66 6.89 -1.64
N LEU A 264 -2.02 7.36 -2.82
CA LEU A 264 -1.09 7.74 -3.87
C LEU A 264 -0.02 8.74 -3.41
N ILE A 265 -0.38 9.64 -2.50
CA ILE A 265 0.50 10.70 -2.00
C ILE A 265 1.22 10.22 -0.74
N GLU A 266 0.47 9.77 0.26
CA GLU A 266 0.99 9.43 1.59
C GLU A 266 1.99 8.28 1.53
N ASP A 267 1.56 7.12 1.02
CA ASP A 267 2.42 5.93 0.97
C ASP A 267 3.60 6.09 0.02
N THR A 268 3.41 6.85 -1.07
CA THR A 268 4.53 7.18 -1.97
C THR A 268 5.54 8.05 -1.24
N ALA A 269 5.09 9.08 -0.51
CA ALA A 269 5.98 10.00 0.18
C ALA A 269 6.80 9.33 1.28
N ILE A 270 6.21 8.43 2.08
CA ILE A 270 6.97 7.68 3.10
C ILE A 270 8.01 6.77 2.46
N LEU A 271 7.70 6.14 1.33
CA LEU A 271 8.63 5.25 0.64
C LEU A 271 9.73 6.00 -0.14
N LEU A 272 9.58 7.28 -0.44
CA LEU A 272 10.67 8.10 -0.97
C LEU A 272 11.86 8.20 -0.01
N LEU A 273 11.68 7.92 1.28
CA LEU A 273 12.77 7.89 2.27
C LEU A 273 13.84 6.84 1.96
N ILE A 274 13.51 5.79 1.20
CA ILE A 274 14.48 4.75 0.78
C ILE A 274 15.06 5.00 -0.62
N GLY A 275 14.83 6.18 -1.23
CA GLY A 275 15.46 6.60 -2.48
C GLY A 275 15.00 5.87 -3.76
N PRO A 276 13.73 5.44 -3.92
CA PRO A 276 13.26 4.81 -5.15
C PRO A 276 13.08 5.84 -6.27
N SER A 277 12.95 5.35 -7.50
CA SER A 277 12.53 6.17 -8.64
C SER A 277 11.06 6.59 -8.50
N LEU A 278 10.81 7.87 -8.19
CA LEU A 278 9.45 8.43 -8.08
C LEU A 278 8.64 8.20 -9.36
N PHE A 279 9.25 8.38 -10.54
CA PHE A 279 8.58 8.14 -11.81
C PHE A 279 8.08 6.71 -11.93
N THR A 280 8.88 5.73 -11.51
CA THR A 280 8.51 4.31 -11.60
C THR A 280 7.39 3.96 -10.61
N ILE A 281 7.52 4.35 -9.33
CA ILE A 281 6.53 3.98 -8.30
C ILE A 281 5.21 4.73 -8.44
N LEU A 282 5.19 5.85 -9.16
CA LEU A 282 3.97 6.66 -9.37
C LEU A 282 3.39 6.43 -10.78
N VAL A 283 4.18 6.69 -11.83
CA VAL A 283 3.67 6.73 -13.21
C VAL A 283 3.64 5.33 -13.82
N ILE A 284 4.76 4.60 -13.80
CA ILE A 284 4.83 3.26 -14.39
C ILE A 284 3.90 2.30 -13.63
N ARG A 285 3.88 2.37 -12.28
CA ARG A 285 2.92 1.60 -11.47
C ARG A 285 1.47 1.96 -11.82
N GLY A 286 1.17 3.24 -12.00
CA GLY A 286 -0.17 3.70 -12.38
C GLY A 286 -0.66 3.10 -13.70
N PHE A 287 0.20 3.09 -14.73
CA PHE A 287 -0.12 2.44 -16.01
C PHE A 287 -0.26 0.93 -15.87
N PHE A 288 0.61 0.28 -15.12
CA PHE A 288 0.50 -1.16 -14.85
C PHE A 288 -0.83 -1.49 -14.14
N VAL A 289 -1.16 -0.77 -13.07
CA VAL A 289 -2.41 -0.99 -12.32
C VAL A 289 -3.63 -0.79 -13.22
N PHE A 290 -3.63 0.24 -14.05
CA PHE A 290 -4.69 0.46 -15.02
C PHE A 290 -4.84 -0.72 -15.99
N ALA A 291 -3.74 -1.12 -16.65
CA ALA A 291 -3.73 -2.22 -17.60
C ALA A 291 -4.13 -3.55 -16.95
N PHE A 292 -3.61 -3.82 -15.76
CA PHE A 292 -3.91 -5.03 -15.00
C PHE A 292 -5.38 -5.09 -14.57
N THR A 293 -5.93 -3.99 -14.04
CA THR A 293 -7.34 -3.89 -13.68
C THR A 293 -8.25 -4.04 -14.89
N PHE A 294 -7.89 -3.40 -16.01
CA PHE A 294 -8.63 -3.55 -17.28
C PHE A 294 -8.67 -4.99 -17.74
N LEU A 295 -7.52 -5.68 -17.72
CA LEU A 295 -7.42 -7.09 -18.10
C LEU A 295 -8.26 -7.99 -17.17
N LEU A 296 -8.18 -7.78 -15.86
CA LEU A 296 -8.99 -8.53 -14.91
C LEU A 296 -10.49 -8.32 -15.15
N ILE A 297 -10.95 -7.08 -15.31
CA ILE A 297 -12.37 -6.79 -15.60
C ILE A 297 -12.80 -7.46 -16.90
N LYS A 298 -11.97 -7.41 -17.95
CA LYS A 298 -12.24 -8.06 -19.23
C LYS A 298 -12.34 -9.59 -19.09
N ILE A 299 -11.42 -10.21 -18.35
CA ILE A 299 -11.46 -11.64 -18.06
C ILE A 299 -12.76 -11.98 -17.32
N PHE A 300 -13.09 -11.28 -16.25
CA PHE A 300 -14.30 -11.54 -15.47
C PHE A 300 -15.59 -11.32 -16.26
N ASN A 301 -15.61 -10.37 -17.20
CA ASN A 301 -16.78 -10.16 -18.05
C ASN A 301 -17.00 -11.30 -19.08
N ASN A 302 -15.95 -12.05 -19.43
CA ASN A 302 -16.04 -13.17 -20.35
C ASN A 302 -16.48 -14.49 -19.69
N PHE A 303 -16.48 -14.55 -18.36
CA PHE A 303 -16.94 -15.73 -17.62
C PHE A 303 -18.39 -15.54 -17.12
N PRO A 304 -19.19 -16.64 -17.05
CA PRO A 304 -20.51 -16.57 -16.47
C PRO A 304 -20.41 -16.17 -14.99
N ILE A 305 -21.34 -15.32 -14.55
CA ILE A 305 -21.35 -14.73 -13.19
C ILE A 305 -21.15 -15.78 -12.10
N ASN A 306 -21.76 -16.96 -12.24
CA ASN A 306 -21.67 -18.06 -11.27
C ASN A 306 -20.26 -18.65 -11.12
N ALA A 307 -19.35 -18.43 -12.08
CA ALA A 307 -17.99 -18.97 -12.03
C ALA A 307 -17.06 -18.11 -11.14
N TYR A 308 -17.23 -16.81 -11.14
CA TYR A 308 -16.38 -15.88 -10.35
C TYR A 308 -17.07 -15.31 -9.13
N ASP A 309 -18.39 -15.49 -8.98
CA ASP A 309 -19.18 -14.97 -7.85
C ASP A 309 -18.61 -15.47 -6.51
N ARG A 310 -18.25 -16.75 -6.42
CA ARG A 310 -17.66 -17.36 -5.22
C ARG A 310 -16.24 -16.86 -4.90
N PHE A 311 -15.47 -16.46 -5.92
CA PHE A 311 -14.10 -16.00 -5.74
C PHE A 311 -14.04 -14.50 -5.46
N LEU A 312 -14.74 -13.69 -6.25
CA LEU A 312 -14.63 -12.24 -6.19
C LEU A 312 -15.53 -11.59 -5.15
N PHE A 313 -16.73 -12.13 -4.91
CA PHE A 313 -17.69 -11.47 -4.04
C PHE A 313 -17.72 -12.08 -2.64
N SER A 314 -17.73 -11.24 -1.62
CA SER A 314 -17.89 -11.67 -0.24
C SER A 314 -19.32 -12.10 0.10
N ARG A 315 -20.29 -11.64 -0.72
CA ARG A 315 -21.70 -12.06 -0.69
C ARG A 315 -22.16 -12.27 -2.13
N PRO A 316 -22.99 -13.31 -2.41
CA PRO A 316 -23.53 -13.51 -3.75
C PRO A 316 -24.22 -12.25 -4.25
N ILE A 317 -24.02 -11.89 -5.52
CA ILE A 317 -24.62 -10.70 -6.16
C ILE A 317 -26.13 -10.67 -5.92
N HIS A 318 -26.79 -11.84 -5.93
CA HIS A 318 -28.22 -11.96 -5.70
C HIS A 318 -28.68 -11.53 -4.29
N SER A 319 -27.85 -11.68 -3.24
CA SER A 319 -28.18 -11.21 -1.90
C SER A 319 -28.03 -9.70 -1.75
N LEU A 320 -27.13 -9.07 -2.53
CA LEU A 320 -27.00 -7.62 -2.58
C LEU A 320 -28.16 -6.96 -3.31
N ILE A 321 -28.74 -7.64 -4.31
CA ILE A 321 -29.92 -7.17 -5.06
C ILE A 321 -31.22 -7.40 -4.27
N LYS A 322 -31.34 -8.51 -3.53
CA LYS A 322 -32.52 -8.81 -2.71
C LYS A 322 -32.74 -7.85 -1.54
N ASN A 323 -31.70 -7.25 -0.99
CA ASN A 323 -31.79 -6.29 0.11
C ASN A 323 -32.14 -4.87 -0.37
N GLN A 324 -32.36 -4.67 -1.67
CA GLN A 324 -32.78 -3.39 -2.28
C GLN A 324 -34.28 -3.34 -2.62
N LYS A 325 -35.02 -4.43 -2.40
CA LYS A 325 -36.48 -4.48 -2.46
C LYS A 325 -37.09 -4.48 -1.04
#